data_3e705cb45abbb204888f31ba3bdc83e5
#
_entry.id   3e705cb45abbb204888f31ba3bdc83e5
#
_cell.length_a   1.000
_cell.length_b   1.000
_cell.length_c   1.000
_cell.angle_alpha   90.00
_cell.angle_beta   90.00
_cell.angle_gamma   90.00
#
_symmetry.space_group_name_H-M   'P 1'
#
loop_
_entity.id
_entity.type
_entity.pdbx_description
1 polymer ?
#
loop_
_entity_poly.entity_id
_entity_poly.type
_entity_poly.pdbx_seq_one_letter_code
_entity_poly.pdbx_strand_id
1 'polypeptide(L)'
;MEQPKGWTWQDRAEGSIRRGTALDPSLEPVDGILAFPTAYLPQRLLITRSEEDQEAYDQELRTLRDAADTFGWQLEIESDTGRARELTPGVPGFLRAYLTTPDEPIRRESPVAPDAWRVLQRARRMSRSTMPRTSLEHVLSIDPVGLNPFTRTNPFTRTNPFTRTNPIRGAGAGGSDDYLAPGRGARQPVSWLGPAPQRGPAPKRGRRPVVAVLDTGCGMHSWLPDDIVTRHVELDGVPVGLTDDADPERYPDLYGQLDGEIDAVSGHGTFIAGIVRQVAPDADILSVRVAGALGVIDESSLLLAVAQVVELLRRHREDPSTGFPIDVLNLSLGYSHETPTDGLFSLTLYALLAKARALGCVVVCSAGNDAIDRPSFPASLWAWPGADNGIRADHDAPHVSVGALNPSAHSVALFSNVGPWVQTYAPGAAVVSTSPAFVGGEQAATRADLDGLRRETLDPDDYRGGFAVWSGTSFAAPYVAGRIAAELGTVPIEGVSADAAAKAVAAVAKTLPAPRDRG
;
A
#
# COMPACT_ATOMS: atom_id res chain seq x y z
N MET A 1 4.66 8.41 -27.04
CA MET A 1 3.64 8.03 -26.05
C MET A 1 2.80 9.22 -25.69
N GLU A 2 1.52 8.99 -25.40
CA GLU A 2 0.61 10.02 -24.91
C GLU A 2 1.03 10.41 -23.48
N GLN A 3 1.12 11.70 -23.19
CA GLN A 3 1.45 12.25 -21.90
C GLN A 3 0.34 13.22 -21.43
N PRO A 4 0.23 13.53 -20.14
CA PRO A 4 -0.70 14.53 -19.66
C PRO A 4 -0.47 15.88 -20.36
N LYS A 5 -1.54 16.61 -20.58
CA LYS A 5 -1.46 17.91 -21.26
C LYS A 5 -0.62 18.90 -20.43
N GLY A 6 0.43 19.42 -21.03
CA GLY A 6 1.33 20.36 -20.37
C GLY A 6 2.43 19.69 -19.54
N TRP A 7 2.55 18.38 -19.55
CA TRP A 7 3.62 17.63 -18.88
C TRP A 7 4.99 18.04 -19.42
N THR A 8 5.89 18.37 -18.52
CA THR A 8 7.21 18.92 -18.85
C THR A 8 8.33 17.99 -18.36
N TRP A 9 9.57 18.31 -18.72
CA TRP A 9 10.72 17.59 -18.19
C TRP A 9 10.91 17.82 -16.68
N GLN A 10 10.45 18.95 -16.13
CA GLN A 10 10.44 19.21 -14.69
C GLN A 10 9.51 18.24 -13.95
N ASP A 11 8.30 18.04 -14.47
CA ASP A 11 7.34 17.09 -13.88
C ASP A 11 7.90 15.67 -13.86
N ARG A 12 8.57 15.26 -14.95
CA ARG A 12 9.26 13.97 -15.02
C ARG A 12 10.40 13.86 -14.01
N ALA A 13 11.20 14.91 -13.87
CA ALA A 13 12.32 14.95 -12.94
C ALA A 13 11.86 14.96 -11.48
N GLU A 14 10.82 15.73 -11.14
CA GLU A 14 10.28 15.79 -9.78
C GLU A 14 9.79 14.43 -9.29
N GLY A 15 9.08 13.68 -10.13
CA GLY A 15 8.66 12.33 -9.78
C GLY A 15 9.82 11.36 -9.55
N SER A 16 10.98 11.63 -10.15
CA SER A 16 12.20 10.81 -9.99
C SER A 16 12.99 11.16 -8.73
N ILE A 17 12.71 12.28 -8.08
CA ILE A 17 13.37 12.67 -6.84
C ILE A 17 12.85 11.77 -5.70
N ARG A 18 13.78 11.14 -4.99
CA ARG A 18 13.45 10.33 -3.81
C ARG A 18 12.80 11.23 -2.75
N ARG A 19 11.55 10.96 -2.43
CA ARG A 19 10.81 11.73 -1.43
C ARG A 19 11.22 11.42 0.00
N GLY A 20 11.79 10.26 0.28
CA GLY A 20 12.16 9.81 1.61
C GLY A 20 13.65 9.56 1.80
N THR A 21 14.04 9.39 3.05
CA THR A 21 15.37 8.96 3.47
C THR A 21 15.30 7.67 4.27
N ALA A 22 16.40 6.89 4.26
CA ALA A 22 16.51 5.73 5.10
C ALA A 22 16.89 6.16 6.53
N LEU A 23 16.15 5.66 7.52
CA LEU A 23 16.44 5.88 8.92
C LEU A 23 17.72 5.14 9.31
N ASP A 24 18.66 5.86 9.96
CA ASP A 24 19.81 5.28 10.65
C ASP A 24 19.47 5.10 12.15
N PRO A 25 19.25 3.87 12.62
CA PRO A 25 18.90 3.61 14.01
C PRO A 25 19.98 4.03 15.02
N SER A 26 21.23 4.25 14.57
CA SER A 26 22.33 4.66 15.45
C SER A 26 22.29 6.15 15.82
N LEU A 27 21.48 6.94 15.11
CA LEU A 27 21.34 8.37 15.40
C LEU A 27 20.42 8.59 16.61
N GLU A 28 20.90 9.36 17.58
CA GLU A 28 20.16 9.73 18.80
C GLU A 28 19.52 8.53 19.54
N PRO A 29 20.27 7.47 19.91
CA PRO A 29 19.68 6.28 20.53
C PRO A 29 19.03 6.63 21.86
N VAL A 30 17.91 5.98 22.17
CA VAL A 30 17.15 6.12 23.42
C VAL A 30 17.07 4.75 24.09
N ASP A 31 17.40 4.71 25.40
CA ASP A 31 17.35 3.47 26.16
C ASP A 31 15.92 2.89 26.16
N GLY A 32 15.82 1.60 25.90
CA GLY A 32 14.54 0.88 25.84
C GLY A 32 13.80 0.98 24.51
N ILE A 33 14.30 1.74 23.53
CA ILE A 33 13.74 1.81 22.17
C ILE A 33 14.69 1.13 21.20
N LEU A 34 14.28 -0.03 20.69
CA LEU A 34 15.00 -0.75 19.64
C LEU A 34 14.45 -0.33 18.28
N ALA A 35 15.21 0.51 17.58
CA ALA A 35 14.83 1.02 16.27
C ALA A 35 15.43 0.19 15.14
N PHE A 36 14.69 0.10 14.03
CA PHE A 36 15.07 -0.57 12.80
C PHE A 36 15.04 0.41 11.61
N PRO A 37 15.79 0.15 10.54
CA PRO A 37 15.73 0.95 9.33
C PRO A 37 14.32 0.99 8.74
N THR A 38 13.87 2.18 8.35
CA THR A 38 12.62 2.43 7.61
C THR A 38 12.84 3.59 6.65
N ALA A 39 11.85 3.86 5.79
CA ALA A 39 11.83 5.04 4.93
C ALA A 39 10.87 6.08 5.50
N TYR A 40 11.33 7.32 5.65
CA TYR A 40 10.52 8.41 6.19
C TYR A 40 10.86 9.75 5.54
N LEU A 41 9.96 10.71 5.68
CA LEU A 41 10.17 12.09 5.24
C LEU A 41 10.96 12.86 6.31
N PRO A 42 12.22 13.28 6.02
CA PRO A 42 13.12 13.75 7.08
C PRO A 42 12.67 15.03 7.77
N GLN A 43 11.81 15.82 7.13
CA GLN A 43 11.33 17.09 7.66
C GLN A 43 9.91 17.03 8.24
N ARG A 44 9.32 15.82 8.37
CA ARG A 44 7.91 15.68 8.73
C ARG A 44 7.67 14.71 9.87
N LEU A 45 6.75 15.10 10.75
CA LEU A 45 6.18 14.27 11.79
C LEU A 45 4.65 14.23 11.62
N LEU A 46 4.05 13.11 11.99
CA LEU A 46 2.61 12.99 12.15
C LEU A 46 2.26 13.02 13.64
N ILE A 47 1.29 13.85 14.01
CA ILE A 47 0.83 13.97 15.38
C ILE A 47 -0.65 13.61 15.43
N THR A 48 -0.97 12.53 16.11
CA THR A 48 -2.35 12.08 16.34
C THR A 48 -3.04 13.05 17.31
N ARG A 49 -4.22 13.52 16.94
CA ARG A 49 -5.04 14.44 17.73
C ARG A 49 -6.38 13.80 18.06
N SER A 50 -6.73 13.80 19.36
CA SER A 50 -8.05 13.43 19.86
C SER A 50 -8.59 14.57 20.72
N GLU A 51 -9.87 14.86 20.59
CA GLU A 51 -10.53 15.87 21.42
C GLU A 51 -10.53 15.50 22.92
N GLU A 52 -10.51 14.21 23.21
CA GLU A 52 -10.57 13.69 24.59
C GLU A 52 -9.27 13.90 25.38
N ASP A 53 -8.14 14.26 24.73
CA ASP A 53 -6.83 14.26 25.36
C ASP A 53 -5.94 15.44 24.89
N GLN A 54 -6.54 16.61 24.87
CA GLN A 54 -5.91 17.85 24.40
C GLN A 54 -4.68 18.23 25.24
N GLU A 55 -4.69 17.96 26.57
CA GLU A 55 -3.57 18.31 27.46
C GLU A 55 -2.31 17.50 27.12
N ALA A 56 -2.46 16.20 26.89
CA ALA A 56 -1.34 15.35 26.50
C ALA A 56 -0.80 15.71 25.11
N TYR A 57 -1.67 16.06 24.16
CA TYR A 57 -1.29 16.59 22.85
C TYR A 57 -0.44 17.86 23.00
N ASP A 58 -0.93 18.84 23.78
CA ASP A 58 -0.22 20.12 23.99
C ASP A 58 1.14 19.89 24.68
N GLN A 59 1.23 18.92 25.58
CA GLN A 59 2.49 18.58 26.25
C GLN A 59 3.49 17.95 25.28
N GLU A 60 3.06 16.98 24.45
CA GLU A 60 3.95 16.39 23.43
C GLU A 60 4.43 17.44 22.43
N LEU A 61 3.53 18.31 21.97
CA LEU A 61 3.87 19.38 21.03
C LEU A 61 4.90 20.36 21.62
N ARG A 62 4.76 20.76 22.89
CA ARG A 62 5.77 21.59 23.57
C ARG A 62 7.13 20.88 23.61
N THR A 63 7.14 19.62 24.00
CA THR A 63 8.38 18.82 24.07
C THR A 63 9.06 18.68 22.71
N LEU A 64 8.28 18.49 21.64
CA LEU A 64 8.82 18.42 20.27
C LEU A 64 9.45 19.75 19.83
N ARG A 65 8.81 20.89 20.15
CA ARG A 65 9.37 22.23 19.88
C ARG A 65 10.68 22.45 20.63
N ASP A 66 10.69 22.16 21.92
CA ASP A 66 11.90 22.27 22.74
C ASP A 66 13.04 21.37 22.20
N ALA A 67 12.70 20.16 21.75
CA ALA A 67 13.66 19.25 21.13
C ALA A 67 14.21 19.78 19.79
N ALA A 68 13.35 20.32 18.92
CA ALA A 68 13.76 20.95 17.66
C ALA A 68 14.68 22.16 17.90
N ASP A 69 14.35 22.99 18.88
CA ASP A 69 15.15 24.16 19.27
C ASP A 69 16.58 23.78 19.71
N THR A 70 16.80 22.59 20.31
CA THR A 70 18.15 22.10 20.66
C THR A 70 19.06 21.91 19.45
N PHE A 71 18.48 21.70 18.25
CA PHE A 71 19.19 21.59 17.00
C PHE A 71 19.23 22.90 16.20
N GLY A 72 18.57 23.96 16.68
CA GLY A 72 18.38 25.21 15.95
C GLY A 72 17.33 25.12 14.84
N TRP A 73 16.40 24.17 14.94
CA TRP A 73 15.29 23.99 14.00
C TRP A 73 13.99 24.49 14.63
N GLN A 74 13.04 24.86 13.77
CA GLN A 74 11.68 25.24 14.17
C GLN A 74 10.69 24.14 13.79
N LEU A 75 9.69 23.91 14.65
CA LEU A 75 8.58 23.00 14.41
C LEU A 75 7.31 23.78 14.11
N GLU A 76 6.83 23.70 12.91
CA GLU A 76 5.61 24.34 12.44
C GLU A 76 4.52 23.29 12.25
N ILE A 77 3.31 23.58 12.71
CA ILE A 77 2.14 22.74 12.42
C ILE A 77 1.52 23.27 11.14
N GLU A 78 1.23 22.38 10.19
CA GLU A 78 0.52 22.73 8.99
C GLU A 78 -0.81 23.42 9.36
N SER A 79 -1.01 24.63 8.86
CA SER A 79 -2.26 25.33 9.07
C SER A 79 -3.40 24.45 8.53
N ASP A 80 -4.29 24.08 9.44
CA ASP A 80 -5.40 23.17 9.18
C ASP A 80 -6.23 23.67 7.98
N THR A 81 -6.03 23.05 6.83
CA THR A 81 -6.86 23.29 5.65
C THR A 81 -8.24 22.64 5.78
N GLY A 82 -8.63 22.21 6.98
CA GLY A 82 -9.92 21.56 7.26
C GLY A 82 -9.99 20.08 6.87
N ARG A 83 -8.92 19.51 6.28
CA ARG A 83 -8.90 18.14 5.76
C ARG A 83 -8.41 17.08 6.78
N ALA A 84 -7.71 17.51 7.82
CA ALA A 84 -7.15 16.61 8.84
C ALA A 84 -7.99 16.51 10.11
N ARG A 85 -9.18 17.10 10.14
CA ARG A 85 -10.15 16.94 11.23
C ARG A 85 -10.75 15.54 11.20
N GLU A 86 -11.32 15.11 12.33
CA GLU A 86 -12.13 13.89 12.44
C GLU A 86 -13.13 13.78 11.27
N LEU A 87 -12.69 13.14 10.18
CA LEU A 87 -13.59 12.82 9.07
C LEU A 87 -14.62 11.80 9.51
N THR A 88 -14.21 10.90 10.41
CA THR A 88 -15.07 9.83 10.91
C THR A 88 -15.19 9.98 12.43
N PRO A 89 -16.41 10.15 12.98
CA PRO A 89 -16.62 10.28 14.41
C PRO A 89 -16.02 9.14 15.22
N GLY A 90 -15.30 9.50 16.28
CA GLY A 90 -14.63 8.56 17.19
C GLY A 90 -13.34 7.96 16.65
N VAL A 91 -12.81 8.46 15.54
CA VAL A 91 -11.46 8.14 15.05
C VAL A 91 -10.57 9.37 15.26
N PRO A 92 -9.40 9.23 15.91
CA PRO A 92 -8.51 10.36 16.11
C PRO A 92 -8.02 10.91 14.77
N GLY A 93 -8.04 12.21 14.62
CA GLY A 93 -7.45 12.92 13.49
C GLY A 93 -5.93 12.95 13.60
N PHE A 94 -5.28 13.51 12.58
CA PHE A 94 -3.84 13.73 12.58
C PHE A 94 -3.49 15.11 12.04
N LEU A 95 -2.33 15.61 12.44
CA LEU A 95 -1.74 16.85 11.94
C LEU A 95 -0.33 16.55 11.43
N ARG A 96 0.08 17.26 10.37
CA ARG A 96 1.46 17.27 9.90
C ARG A 96 2.24 18.37 10.58
N ALA A 97 3.40 18.04 11.11
CA ALA A 97 4.36 18.99 11.62
C ALA A 97 5.61 19.02 10.74
N TYR A 98 6.07 20.21 10.41
CA TYR A 98 7.21 20.45 9.54
C TYR A 98 8.38 21.00 10.35
N LEU A 99 9.56 20.46 10.09
CA LEU A 99 10.82 20.97 10.59
C LEU A 99 11.46 21.90 9.56
N THR A 100 11.71 23.14 9.97
CA THR A 100 12.32 24.17 9.14
C THR A 100 13.59 24.71 9.81
N THR A 101 14.47 25.30 9.00
CA THR A 101 15.57 26.12 9.52
C THR A 101 15.14 27.58 9.56
N PRO A 102 15.39 28.32 10.66
CA PRO A 102 15.07 29.73 10.72
C PRO A 102 15.84 30.53 9.65
N ASP A 103 15.22 31.58 9.11
CA ASP A 103 15.81 32.47 8.10
C ASP A 103 17.11 33.13 8.57
N GLU A 104 17.21 33.41 9.87
CA GLU A 104 18.44 33.90 10.50
C GLU A 104 19.01 32.80 11.39
N PRO A 105 20.15 32.21 11.03
CA PRO A 105 20.75 31.16 11.85
C PRO A 105 21.24 31.73 13.20
N ILE A 106 20.68 31.19 14.28
CA ILE A 106 20.99 31.58 15.66
C ILE A 106 22.45 31.27 16.01
N ARG A 107 23.12 30.40 15.24
CA ARG A 107 24.51 30.01 15.39
C ARG A 107 25.26 30.06 14.07
N ARG A 108 26.55 30.41 14.13
CA ARG A 108 27.48 30.48 12.98
C ARG A 108 27.94 29.08 12.49
N GLU A 109 27.27 28.02 12.85
CA GLU A 109 27.57 26.67 12.38
C GLU A 109 26.85 26.40 11.06
N SER A 110 27.47 25.59 10.19
CA SER A 110 26.82 25.18 8.93
C SER A 110 25.48 24.54 9.24
N PRO A 111 24.39 24.97 8.58
CA PRO A 111 23.06 24.42 8.84
C PRO A 111 23.04 22.94 8.48
N VAL A 112 22.76 22.10 9.47
CA VAL A 112 22.44 20.69 9.23
C VAL A 112 20.98 20.63 8.81
N ALA A 113 20.67 19.84 7.81
CA ALA A 113 19.28 19.65 7.36
C ALA A 113 18.43 19.09 8.51
N PRO A 114 17.19 19.58 8.67
CA PRO A 114 16.28 19.06 9.69
C PRO A 114 15.99 17.57 9.49
N ASP A 115 15.87 16.87 10.64
CA ASP A 115 15.66 15.44 10.68
C ASP A 115 14.67 15.07 11.79
N ALA A 116 13.51 14.57 11.40
CA ALA A 116 12.38 14.23 12.26
C ALA A 116 12.72 13.10 13.24
N TRP A 117 13.52 12.11 12.82
CA TRP A 117 13.96 11.04 13.70
C TRP A 117 14.78 11.58 14.88
N ARG A 118 15.71 12.47 14.59
CA ARG A 118 16.55 13.09 15.64
C ARG A 118 15.71 13.90 16.63
N VAL A 119 14.73 14.67 16.13
CA VAL A 119 13.83 15.45 17.00
C VAL A 119 12.98 14.53 17.87
N LEU A 120 12.37 13.49 17.28
CA LEU A 120 11.54 12.53 18.02
C LEU A 120 12.34 11.82 19.11
N GLN A 121 13.53 11.33 18.81
CA GLN A 121 14.39 10.66 19.79
C GLN A 121 14.87 11.63 20.87
N ARG A 122 15.18 12.87 20.54
CA ARG A 122 15.53 13.91 21.50
C ARG A 122 14.35 14.23 22.43
N ALA A 123 13.15 14.36 21.89
CA ALA A 123 11.93 14.59 22.66
C ALA A 123 11.62 13.43 23.62
N ARG A 124 11.74 12.18 23.15
CA ARG A 124 11.62 10.96 23.96
C ARG A 124 12.61 10.97 25.15
N ARG A 125 13.86 11.35 24.90
CA ARG A 125 14.90 11.44 25.94
C ARG A 125 14.61 12.55 26.95
N MET A 126 14.17 13.73 26.50
CA MET A 126 13.87 14.88 27.35
C MET A 126 12.67 14.64 28.25
N SER A 127 11.59 14.08 27.69
CA SER A 127 10.35 13.82 28.43
C SER A 127 10.35 12.51 29.22
N ARG A 128 11.26 11.59 28.91
CA ARG A 128 11.25 10.19 29.40
C ARG A 128 9.92 9.49 29.04
N SER A 129 9.30 9.89 27.93
CA SER A 129 8.07 9.33 27.38
C SER A 129 8.36 8.72 26.02
N THR A 130 7.59 7.70 25.63
CA THR A 130 7.65 7.11 24.29
C THR A 130 7.07 8.03 23.21
N MET A 131 6.40 9.13 23.58
CA MET A 131 5.71 10.05 22.66
C MET A 131 4.67 9.32 21.79
N PRO A 132 3.67 8.67 22.38
CA PRO A 132 2.80 7.73 21.67
C PRO A 132 1.88 8.36 20.63
N ARG A 133 1.71 9.68 20.65
CA ARG A 133 0.91 10.43 19.67
C ARG A 133 1.72 10.89 18.46
N THR A 134 3.05 10.80 18.56
CA THR A 134 3.95 11.33 17.54
C THR A 134 4.68 10.19 16.84
N SER A 135 4.56 10.15 15.52
CA SER A 135 5.28 9.21 14.63
C SER A 135 6.05 9.96 13.56
N LEU A 136 7.00 9.29 12.94
CA LEU A 136 7.54 9.73 11.66
C LEU A 136 6.43 9.74 10.61
N GLU A 137 6.55 10.58 9.60
CA GLU A 137 5.77 10.41 8.38
C GLU A 137 6.50 9.42 7.47
N HIS A 138 6.02 8.17 7.44
CA HIS A 138 6.64 7.12 6.64
C HIS A 138 6.36 7.30 5.14
N VAL A 139 7.27 6.74 4.37
CA VAL A 139 7.09 6.55 2.93
C VAL A 139 6.67 5.11 2.71
N LEU A 140 5.44 4.95 2.26
CA LEU A 140 4.88 3.66 1.89
C LEU A 140 5.19 3.37 0.43
N SER A 141 5.15 2.10 0.08
CA SER A 141 5.28 1.69 -1.32
C SER A 141 4.25 0.65 -1.72
N ILE A 142 3.83 0.75 -2.97
CA ILE A 142 3.31 -0.36 -3.74
C ILE A 142 4.55 -1.06 -4.25
N ASP A 143 4.95 -2.17 -3.63
CA ASP A 143 6.20 -2.83 -3.96
C ASP A 143 6.01 -3.87 -5.06
N PRO A 144 6.37 -3.58 -6.31
CA PRO A 144 6.70 -4.65 -7.23
C PRO A 144 7.96 -5.35 -6.72
N VAL A 145 8.04 -6.65 -6.94
CA VAL A 145 9.19 -7.47 -6.53
C VAL A 145 10.50 -6.82 -7.00
N GLY A 146 11.41 -6.59 -6.05
CA GLY A 146 12.77 -6.09 -6.36
C GLY A 146 12.93 -4.60 -6.60
N LEU A 147 11.89 -3.78 -6.49
CA LEU A 147 11.96 -2.34 -6.73
C LEU A 147 11.87 -1.47 -5.47
N ASN A 148 11.95 -2.04 -4.27
CA ASN A 148 12.06 -1.20 -3.09
C ASN A 148 13.40 -0.42 -3.15
N PRO A 149 13.36 0.90 -3.46
CA PRO A 149 14.57 1.69 -3.65
C PRO A 149 15.39 1.81 -2.35
N PHE A 150 14.77 1.51 -1.20
CA PHE A 150 15.39 1.57 0.11
C PHE A 150 16.07 0.25 0.49
N THR A 151 15.64 -0.90 -0.04
CA THR A 151 16.30 -2.19 0.20
C THR A 151 17.54 -2.38 -0.68
N ARG A 152 17.55 -1.88 -1.91
CA ARG A 152 18.70 -1.97 -2.82
C ARG A 152 19.91 -1.09 -2.44
N THR A 153 19.64 0.05 -1.78
CA THR A 153 20.69 1.01 -1.39
C THR A 153 21.05 0.93 0.09
N ASN A 154 20.41 0.07 0.85
CA ASN A 154 20.72 -0.09 2.25
C ASN A 154 21.98 -0.96 2.41
N PRO A 155 23.15 -0.40 2.76
CA PRO A 155 24.34 -1.18 3.01
C PRO A 155 24.17 -2.20 4.15
N PHE A 156 23.11 -2.04 4.96
CA PHE A 156 22.77 -2.93 6.06
C PHE A 156 22.05 -4.22 5.60
N THR A 157 21.47 -4.28 4.39
CA THR A 157 20.92 -5.55 3.86
C THR A 157 22.03 -6.57 3.59
N ARG A 158 23.27 -6.14 3.40
CA ARG A 158 24.45 -7.02 3.33
C ARG A 158 24.86 -7.58 4.70
N THR A 159 24.41 -7.00 5.80
CA THR A 159 24.76 -7.36 7.18
C THR A 159 23.57 -7.79 8.02
N ASN A 160 22.37 -7.93 7.44
CA ASN A 160 21.23 -8.48 8.15
C ASN A 160 21.56 -9.93 8.55
N PRO A 161 21.73 -10.24 9.85
CA PRO A 161 22.09 -11.58 10.29
C PRO A 161 21.01 -12.62 9.94
N PHE A 162 19.78 -12.19 9.67
CA PHE A 162 18.67 -13.07 9.28
C PHE A 162 18.75 -13.52 7.82
N THR A 163 19.39 -12.76 6.92
CA THR A 163 19.64 -13.19 5.54
C THR A 163 20.82 -14.16 5.43
N ARG A 164 21.67 -14.28 6.47
CA ARG A 164 22.81 -15.21 6.50
C ARG A 164 22.42 -16.66 6.82
N THR A 165 21.23 -16.90 7.35
CA THR A 165 20.79 -18.26 7.71
C THR A 165 20.05 -18.99 6.61
N ASN A 166 19.93 -18.38 5.42
CA ASN A 166 19.36 -19.11 4.29
C ASN A 166 20.45 -19.91 3.59
N PRO A 167 20.51 -21.26 3.73
CA PRO A 167 21.57 -22.08 3.17
C PRO A 167 21.34 -22.37 1.68
N ILE A 168 20.86 -21.38 0.91
CA ILE A 168 20.77 -21.54 -0.55
C ILE A 168 22.19 -21.41 -1.10
N ARG A 169 22.93 -22.52 -1.06
CA ARG A 169 24.17 -22.65 -1.82
C ARG A 169 23.82 -22.57 -3.30
N GLY A 170 24.17 -21.44 -3.94
CA GLY A 170 24.09 -21.29 -5.39
C GLY A 170 23.12 -20.21 -5.92
N ALA A 171 22.20 -19.69 -5.09
CA ALA A 171 21.55 -18.43 -5.42
C ALA A 171 22.33 -17.32 -4.70
N GLY A 172 23.03 -16.50 -5.42
CA GLY A 172 23.58 -15.25 -4.90
C GLY A 172 22.47 -14.39 -4.31
N ALA A 173 22.78 -13.22 -3.79
CA ALA A 173 21.82 -12.22 -3.22
C ALA A 173 20.68 -11.79 -4.18
N GLY A 174 20.40 -12.55 -5.23
CA GLY A 174 19.49 -12.34 -6.33
C GLY A 174 18.34 -13.34 -6.46
N GLY A 175 18.04 -14.15 -5.44
CA GLY A 175 16.94 -15.12 -5.58
C GLY A 175 15.55 -14.46 -5.74
N SER A 176 15.31 -13.29 -5.16
CA SER A 176 14.12 -12.47 -5.42
C SER A 176 14.19 -11.79 -6.79
N ASP A 177 15.38 -11.43 -7.26
CA ASP A 177 15.58 -10.79 -8.56
C ASP A 177 15.26 -11.73 -9.73
N ASP A 178 15.23 -13.04 -9.51
CA ASP A 178 14.78 -14.01 -10.52
C ASP A 178 13.34 -13.73 -10.98
N TYR A 179 12.48 -13.22 -10.11
CA TYR A 179 11.10 -12.84 -10.45
C TYR A 179 11.01 -11.54 -11.28
N LEU A 180 12.11 -10.82 -11.46
CA LEU A 180 12.21 -9.65 -12.34
C LEU A 180 12.63 -10.03 -13.78
N ALA A 181 13.07 -11.26 -13.99
CA ALA A 181 13.48 -11.70 -15.31
C ALA A 181 12.27 -12.15 -16.16
N PRO A 182 12.20 -11.78 -17.44
CA PRO A 182 11.19 -12.27 -18.36
C PRO A 182 11.12 -13.81 -18.37
N GLY A 183 9.90 -14.34 -18.32
CA GLY A 183 9.66 -15.79 -18.22
C GLY A 183 9.84 -16.40 -16.83
N ARG A 184 10.18 -15.59 -15.82
CA ARG A 184 10.31 -16.03 -14.42
C ARG A 184 9.33 -15.34 -13.47
N GLY A 185 8.34 -14.62 -14.00
CA GLY A 185 7.31 -13.94 -13.22
C GLY A 185 7.41 -12.41 -13.19
N ALA A 186 8.38 -11.83 -13.93
CA ALA A 186 8.41 -10.39 -14.18
C ALA A 186 7.14 -9.92 -14.92
N ARG A 187 6.83 -8.64 -14.80
CA ARG A 187 5.75 -8.05 -15.61
C ARG A 187 6.06 -8.21 -17.10
N GLN A 188 5.18 -8.87 -17.80
CA GLN A 188 5.28 -9.00 -19.26
C GLN A 188 3.90 -9.10 -19.91
N PRO A 189 3.72 -8.65 -21.17
CA PRO A 189 2.45 -8.70 -21.87
C PRO A 189 2.03 -10.14 -22.15
N VAL A 190 0.70 -10.35 -22.10
CA VAL A 190 0.03 -11.60 -22.47
C VAL A 190 -1.08 -11.25 -23.46
N SER A 191 -1.17 -11.99 -24.57
CA SER A 191 -2.06 -11.64 -25.65
C SER A 191 -3.54 -11.88 -25.34
N TRP A 192 -3.86 -12.88 -24.53
CA TRP A 192 -5.24 -13.29 -24.33
C TRP A 192 -5.42 -14.24 -23.14
N LEU A 193 -6.49 -14.02 -22.36
CA LEU A 193 -6.90 -14.87 -21.23
C LEU A 193 -8.27 -15.53 -21.41
N GLY A 194 -8.88 -15.37 -22.56
CA GLY A 194 -10.24 -15.85 -22.80
C GLY A 194 -11.29 -14.74 -22.73
N PRO A 195 -12.56 -15.08 -22.74
CA PRO A 195 -13.65 -14.11 -22.62
C PRO A 195 -13.70 -13.55 -21.19
N ALA A 196 -14.31 -12.38 -21.03
CA ALA A 196 -14.56 -11.80 -19.72
C ALA A 196 -15.32 -12.78 -18.80
N PRO A 197 -14.97 -12.87 -17.51
CA PRO A 197 -15.71 -13.67 -16.56
C PRO A 197 -17.20 -13.30 -16.57
N GLN A 198 -18.06 -14.32 -16.63
CA GLN A 198 -19.50 -14.09 -16.71
C GLN A 198 -20.05 -13.60 -15.37
N ARG A 199 -20.83 -12.53 -15.41
CA ARG A 199 -21.56 -11.99 -14.27
C ARG A 199 -22.95 -12.61 -14.20
N GLY A 200 -23.34 -13.13 -13.05
CA GLY A 200 -24.67 -13.64 -12.81
C GLY A 200 -25.75 -12.54 -12.87
N PRO A 201 -27.02 -12.89 -12.87
CA PRO A 201 -28.11 -11.91 -12.82
C PRO A 201 -28.05 -11.07 -11.54
N ALA A 202 -28.56 -9.84 -11.61
CA ALA A 202 -28.67 -8.99 -10.42
C ALA A 202 -29.45 -9.67 -9.30
N PRO A 203 -29.01 -9.55 -8.02
CA PRO A 203 -29.74 -10.13 -6.90
C PRO A 203 -31.16 -9.58 -6.82
N LYS A 204 -32.13 -10.44 -6.55
CA LYS A 204 -33.53 -10.00 -6.37
C LYS A 204 -33.75 -9.27 -5.04
N ARG A 205 -32.92 -9.52 -4.06
CA ARG A 205 -32.90 -8.87 -2.72
C ARG A 205 -31.45 -8.65 -2.34
N GLY A 206 -31.19 -7.57 -1.59
CA GLY A 206 -29.84 -7.19 -1.24
C GLY A 206 -29.08 -6.59 -2.44
N ARG A 207 -27.76 -6.63 -2.38
CA ARG A 207 -26.85 -6.12 -3.40
C ARG A 207 -25.65 -7.07 -3.61
N ARG A 208 -24.85 -6.78 -4.60
CA ARG A 208 -23.55 -7.42 -4.81
C ARG A 208 -22.55 -6.94 -3.76
N PRO A 209 -21.60 -7.77 -3.34
CA PRO A 209 -20.51 -7.31 -2.47
C PRO A 209 -19.62 -6.33 -3.22
N VAL A 210 -19.05 -5.38 -2.50
CA VAL A 210 -18.13 -4.38 -3.03
C VAL A 210 -16.73 -4.60 -2.47
N VAL A 211 -15.75 -4.70 -3.36
CA VAL A 211 -14.31 -4.72 -3.01
C VAL A 211 -13.73 -3.34 -3.32
N ALA A 212 -13.32 -2.61 -2.29
CA ALA A 212 -12.56 -1.37 -2.46
C ALA A 212 -11.07 -1.69 -2.63
N VAL A 213 -10.45 -1.13 -3.66
CA VAL A 213 -9.04 -1.27 -4.00
C VAL A 213 -8.40 0.12 -3.92
N LEU A 214 -7.51 0.32 -2.95
CA LEU A 214 -6.72 1.53 -2.79
C LEU A 214 -5.33 1.27 -3.38
N ASP A 215 -5.08 1.82 -4.59
CA ASP A 215 -3.90 1.49 -5.40
C ASP A 215 -3.55 2.62 -6.39
N THR A 216 -3.03 2.31 -7.56
CA THR A 216 -2.73 3.27 -8.64
C THR A 216 -3.97 3.73 -9.43
N GLY A 217 -5.15 3.22 -9.13
CA GLY A 217 -6.38 3.47 -9.86
C GLY A 217 -6.86 2.25 -10.63
N CYS A 218 -7.68 2.46 -11.65
CA CYS A 218 -8.12 1.40 -12.57
C CYS A 218 -8.37 1.98 -13.96
N GLY A 219 -7.57 1.56 -14.92
CA GLY A 219 -7.69 1.95 -16.33
C GLY A 219 -8.91 1.35 -17.02
N MET A 220 -9.16 1.82 -18.24
CA MET A 220 -10.23 1.28 -19.07
C MET A 220 -9.85 -0.09 -19.63
N HIS A 221 -10.72 -1.08 -19.41
CA HIS A 221 -10.54 -2.43 -19.92
C HIS A 221 -11.90 -3.09 -20.18
N SER A 222 -12.00 -3.94 -21.20
CA SER A 222 -13.26 -4.60 -21.57
C SER A 222 -13.84 -5.53 -20.50
N TRP A 223 -13.00 -6.06 -19.60
CA TRP A 223 -13.44 -6.85 -18.46
C TRP A 223 -13.89 -6.02 -17.27
N LEU A 224 -13.57 -4.74 -17.27
CA LEU A 224 -13.76 -3.80 -16.16
C LEU A 224 -14.59 -2.58 -16.61
N PRO A 225 -15.82 -2.80 -17.12
CA PRO A 225 -16.71 -1.70 -17.53
C PRO A 225 -17.24 -0.92 -16.33
N ASP A 226 -17.80 0.27 -16.58
CA ASP A 226 -18.25 1.21 -15.53
C ASP A 226 -19.44 0.70 -14.69
N ASP A 227 -20.16 -0.31 -15.16
CA ASP A 227 -21.19 -0.99 -14.37
C ASP A 227 -20.63 -2.01 -13.36
N ILE A 228 -19.33 -2.25 -13.38
CA ILE A 228 -18.60 -3.13 -12.45
C ILE A 228 -17.61 -2.32 -11.60
N VAL A 229 -16.92 -1.34 -12.19
CA VAL A 229 -15.88 -0.57 -11.52
C VAL A 229 -16.29 0.89 -11.37
N THR A 230 -16.46 1.32 -10.13
CA THR A 230 -16.58 2.74 -9.79
C THR A 230 -15.19 3.32 -9.63
N ARG A 231 -14.82 4.25 -10.53
CA ARG A 231 -13.48 4.88 -10.59
C ARG A 231 -13.42 6.23 -9.89
N HIS A 232 -14.56 6.86 -9.72
CA HIS A 232 -14.67 8.19 -9.13
C HIS A 232 -15.76 8.18 -8.07
N VAL A 233 -15.39 8.51 -6.85
CA VAL A 233 -16.31 8.68 -5.74
C VAL A 233 -15.96 9.97 -5.02
N GLU A 234 -16.95 10.64 -4.49
CA GLU A 234 -16.80 11.90 -3.78
C GLU A 234 -17.36 11.80 -2.37
N LEU A 235 -16.75 12.51 -1.46
CA LEU A 235 -17.25 12.77 -0.12
C LEU A 235 -17.48 14.27 0.03
N ASP A 236 -18.75 14.67 0.20
CA ASP A 236 -19.16 16.07 0.29
C ASP A 236 -18.70 16.94 -0.90
N GLY A 237 -18.73 16.38 -2.13
CA GLY A 237 -18.29 17.07 -3.34
C GLY A 237 -16.77 17.17 -3.50
N VAL A 238 -16.00 16.49 -2.63
CA VAL A 238 -14.54 16.38 -2.73
C VAL A 238 -14.19 14.99 -3.24
N PRO A 239 -13.44 14.88 -4.33
CA PRO A 239 -12.98 13.59 -4.82
C PRO A 239 -12.15 12.82 -3.78
N VAL A 240 -12.36 11.50 -3.70
CA VAL A 240 -11.61 10.62 -2.82
C VAL A 240 -10.35 10.11 -3.53
N GLY A 241 -9.21 10.23 -2.87
CA GLY A 241 -7.92 9.85 -3.41
C GLY A 241 -7.31 10.90 -4.34
N LEU A 242 -6.35 10.49 -5.18
CA LEU A 242 -5.64 11.34 -6.13
C LEU A 242 -6.44 11.50 -7.43
N THR A 243 -6.57 12.73 -7.90
CA THR A 243 -7.35 13.08 -9.11
C THR A 243 -6.59 13.98 -10.09
N ASP A 244 -5.28 14.16 -9.88
CA ASP A 244 -4.43 14.87 -10.83
C ASP A 244 -4.30 14.15 -12.17
N ASP A 245 -3.81 14.85 -13.19
CA ASP A 245 -3.68 14.33 -14.55
C ASP A 245 -2.58 13.27 -14.71
N ALA A 246 -1.72 13.06 -13.71
CA ALA A 246 -0.63 12.07 -13.72
C ALA A 246 -1.15 10.65 -13.42
N ASP A 247 -2.08 10.17 -14.22
CA ASP A 247 -2.74 8.89 -14.04
C ASP A 247 -1.89 7.72 -14.59
N PRO A 248 -1.34 6.86 -13.71
CA PRO A 248 -0.51 5.73 -14.14
C PRO A 248 -1.28 4.59 -14.80
N GLU A 249 -2.60 4.65 -14.77
CA GLU A 249 -3.47 3.70 -15.48
C GLU A 249 -3.77 4.14 -16.91
N ARG A 250 -3.42 5.38 -17.23
CA ARG A 250 -3.56 5.98 -18.56
C ARG A 250 -2.21 6.22 -19.24
N TYR A 251 -1.24 6.71 -18.48
CA TYR A 251 0.07 7.11 -18.99
C TYR A 251 1.15 6.19 -18.42
N PRO A 252 1.70 5.28 -19.23
CA PRO A 252 2.63 4.26 -18.72
C PRO A 252 4.01 4.78 -18.33
N ASP A 253 4.49 5.88 -18.96
CA ASP A 253 5.82 6.46 -18.80
C ASP A 253 5.70 7.92 -18.42
N LEU A 254 5.51 8.18 -17.12
CA LEU A 254 5.32 9.52 -16.54
C LEU A 254 6.62 10.12 -16.00
N TYR A 255 7.52 9.29 -15.47
CA TYR A 255 8.67 9.74 -14.70
C TYR A 255 10.00 9.19 -15.23
N GLY A 256 11.10 9.88 -14.90
CA GLY A 256 12.41 9.48 -15.35
C GLY A 256 12.70 9.80 -16.81
N GLN A 257 13.39 8.91 -17.48
CA GLN A 257 13.72 9.04 -18.90
C GLN A 257 12.45 8.82 -19.74
N LEU A 258 12.34 9.55 -20.84
CA LEU A 258 11.28 9.29 -21.83
C LEU A 258 11.81 8.24 -22.81
N ASP A 259 11.90 7.00 -22.37
CA ASP A 259 12.48 5.89 -23.13
C ASP A 259 11.43 4.85 -23.56
N GLY A 260 10.18 5.05 -23.12
CA GLY A 260 9.08 4.18 -23.44
C GLY A 260 8.95 2.96 -22.56
N GLU A 261 9.80 2.79 -21.57
CA GLU A 261 9.60 1.77 -20.55
C GLU A 261 8.39 2.15 -19.68
N ILE A 262 7.62 1.15 -19.30
CA ILE A 262 6.48 1.35 -18.41
C ILE A 262 7.00 1.58 -17.00
N ASP A 263 6.61 2.69 -16.38
CA ASP A 263 6.95 2.99 -14.98
C ASP A 263 6.61 1.82 -14.04
N ALA A 264 7.31 1.77 -12.92
CA ALA A 264 7.39 0.61 -12.02
C ALA A 264 6.05 -0.03 -11.67
N VAL A 265 5.04 0.79 -11.38
CA VAL A 265 3.70 0.31 -10.99
C VAL A 265 2.57 0.82 -11.88
N SER A 266 2.86 1.38 -13.05
CA SER A 266 1.83 1.73 -14.01
C SER A 266 1.01 0.50 -14.38
N GLY A 267 -0.32 0.59 -14.28
CA GLY A 267 -1.25 -0.52 -14.53
C GLY A 267 -1.47 -1.47 -13.35
N HIS A 268 -0.85 -1.23 -12.18
CA HIS A 268 -0.93 -2.14 -11.02
C HIS A 268 -2.36 -2.26 -10.47
N GLY A 269 -3.09 -1.17 -10.33
CA GLY A 269 -4.46 -1.21 -9.84
C GLY A 269 -5.43 -1.86 -10.83
N THR A 270 -5.26 -1.67 -12.16
CA THR A 270 -6.01 -2.43 -13.18
C THR A 270 -5.74 -3.93 -13.06
N PHE A 271 -4.50 -4.31 -12.82
CA PHE A 271 -4.12 -5.72 -12.64
C PHE A 271 -4.82 -6.34 -11.43
N ILE A 272 -4.84 -5.64 -10.29
CA ILE A 272 -5.57 -6.03 -9.07
C ILE A 272 -7.07 -6.14 -9.31
N ALA A 273 -7.68 -5.14 -9.96
CA ALA A 273 -9.10 -5.16 -10.30
C ALA A 273 -9.46 -6.37 -11.17
N GLY A 274 -8.59 -6.74 -12.12
CA GLY A 274 -8.73 -7.93 -12.95
C GLY A 274 -8.65 -9.23 -12.16
N ILE A 275 -7.83 -9.32 -11.11
CA ILE A 275 -7.80 -10.48 -10.21
C ILE A 275 -9.13 -10.61 -9.46
N VAL A 276 -9.61 -9.51 -8.86
CA VAL A 276 -10.93 -9.51 -8.20
C VAL A 276 -12.03 -9.93 -9.18
N ARG A 277 -11.99 -9.41 -10.41
CA ARG A 277 -12.96 -9.74 -11.47
C ARG A 277 -12.96 -11.22 -11.85
N GLN A 278 -11.79 -11.86 -11.90
CA GLN A 278 -11.66 -13.29 -12.19
C GLN A 278 -12.20 -14.16 -11.06
N VAL A 279 -11.91 -13.79 -9.83
CA VAL A 279 -12.21 -14.59 -8.63
C VAL A 279 -13.64 -14.39 -8.13
N ALA A 280 -14.15 -13.18 -8.25
CA ALA A 280 -15.48 -12.76 -7.81
C ALA A 280 -16.23 -12.02 -8.94
N PRO A 281 -16.64 -12.72 -10.01
CA PRO A 281 -17.27 -12.06 -11.16
C PRO A 281 -18.56 -11.31 -10.81
N ASP A 282 -19.20 -11.65 -9.72
CA ASP A 282 -20.41 -10.99 -9.24
C ASP A 282 -20.15 -9.78 -8.31
N ALA A 283 -18.94 -9.55 -7.87
CA ALA A 283 -18.62 -8.38 -7.05
C ALA A 283 -18.57 -7.09 -7.87
N ASP A 284 -18.88 -5.98 -7.23
CA ASP A 284 -18.58 -4.63 -7.69
C ASP A 284 -17.22 -4.20 -7.13
N ILE A 285 -16.54 -3.29 -7.81
CA ILE A 285 -15.21 -2.81 -7.44
C ILE A 285 -15.28 -1.29 -7.27
N LEU A 286 -14.80 -0.79 -6.13
CA LEU A 286 -14.48 0.61 -5.93
C LEU A 286 -12.97 0.78 -6.10
N SER A 287 -12.54 1.54 -7.09
CA SER A 287 -11.13 1.86 -7.30
C SER A 287 -10.82 3.27 -6.81
N VAL A 288 -9.86 3.39 -5.89
CA VAL A 288 -9.39 4.67 -5.35
C VAL A 288 -7.90 4.79 -5.63
N ARG A 289 -7.50 5.82 -6.37
CA ARG A 289 -6.09 6.09 -6.63
C ARG A 289 -5.45 6.75 -5.41
N VAL A 290 -4.43 6.09 -4.84
CA VAL A 290 -3.64 6.61 -3.72
C VAL A 290 -2.16 6.73 -4.04
N ALA A 291 -1.72 6.15 -5.16
CA ALA A 291 -0.33 6.15 -5.60
C ALA A 291 -0.18 6.62 -7.05
N GLY A 292 0.97 7.20 -7.36
CA GLY A 292 1.43 7.48 -8.72
C GLY A 292 2.22 6.31 -9.32
N ALA A 293 2.77 6.51 -10.52
CA ALA A 293 3.45 5.48 -11.33
C ALA A 293 4.71 4.87 -10.70
N LEU A 294 5.34 5.56 -9.75
CA LEU A 294 6.49 5.02 -9.00
C LEU A 294 6.09 4.25 -7.74
N GLY A 295 4.80 4.20 -7.39
CA GLY A 295 4.29 3.45 -6.25
C GLY A 295 4.60 4.04 -4.88
N VAL A 296 5.12 5.25 -4.82
CA VAL A 296 5.50 5.92 -3.56
C VAL A 296 4.31 6.72 -3.02
N ILE A 297 4.02 6.56 -1.73
CA ILE A 297 2.89 7.18 -1.04
C ILE A 297 3.37 7.79 0.28
N ASP A 298 3.08 9.06 0.53
CA ASP A 298 3.27 9.67 1.85
C ASP A 298 2.19 9.12 2.81
N GLU A 299 2.57 8.73 4.03
CA GLU A 299 1.63 8.13 5.00
C GLU A 299 0.39 9.00 5.22
N SER A 300 0.56 10.32 5.35
CA SER A 300 -0.56 11.25 5.54
C SER A 300 -1.56 11.25 4.38
N SER A 301 -1.11 11.04 3.15
CA SER A 301 -1.97 10.92 1.97
C SER A 301 -2.81 9.64 2.00
N LEU A 302 -2.19 8.54 2.42
CA LEU A 302 -2.92 7.28 2.63
C LEU A 302 -3.94 7.42 3.77
N LEU A 303 -3.55 8.00 4.91
CA LEU A 303 -4.45 8.23 6.05
C LEU A 303 -5.70 9.00 5.63
N LEU A 304 -5.54 10.06 4.82
CA LEU A 304 -6.66 10.84 4.31
C LEU A 304 -7.58 10.00 3.42
N ALA A 305 -7.03 9.27 2.48
CA ALA A 305 -7.83 8.43 1.57
C ALA A 305 -8.58 7.31 2.33
N VAL A 306 -7.91 6.65 3.27
CA VAL A 306 -8.55 5.63 4.13
C VAL A 306 -9.65 6.25 5.00
N ALA A 307 -9.43 7.43 5.58
CA ALA A 307 -10.44 8.13 6.37
C ALA A 307 -11.68 8.48 5.53
N GLN A 308 -11.50 8.97 4.30
CA GLN A 308 -12.60 9.25 3.37
C GLN A 308 -13.38 7.97 3.01
N VAL A 309 -12.69 6.87 2.74
CA VAL A 309 -13.30 5.56 2.42
C VAL A 309 -14.08 5.00 3.61
N VAL A 310 -13.52 5.11 4.81
CA VAL A 310 -14.20 4.68 6.06
C VAL A 310 -15.42 5.54 6.35
N GLU A 311 -15.36 6.84 6.07
CA GLU A 311 -16.51 7.74 6.22
C GLU A 311 -17.62 7.43 5.21
N LEU A 312 -17.28 7.14 3.95
CA LEU A 312 -18.25 6.68 2.96
C LEU A 312 -18.96 5.39 3.42
N LEU A 313 -18.20 4.43 3.94
CA LEU A 313 -18.75 3.19 4.50
C LEU A 313 -19.67 3.48 5.70
N ARG A 314 -19.23 4.32 6.65
CA ARG A 314 -20.01 4.67 7.83
C ARG A 314 -21.35 5.30 7.46
N ARG A 315 -21.34 6.26 6.54
CA ARG A 315 -22.58 6.90 6.06
C ARG A 315 -23.52 5.89 5.42
N HIS A 316 -23.01 5.01 4.59
CA HIS A 316 -23.82 3.96 3.96
C HIS A 316 -24.43 3.02 5.00
N ARG A 317 -23.71 2.70 6.08
CA ARG A 317 -24.22 1.87 7.17
C ARG A 317 -25.34 2.53 7.96
N GLU A 318 -25.29 3.84 8.13
CA GLU A 318 -26.33 4.61 8.82
C GLU A 318 -27.53 4.87 7.91
N ASP A 319 -27.28 5.23 6.67
CA ASP A 319 -28.30 5.44 5.64
C ASP A 319 -27.80 4.95 4.28
N PRO A 320 -28.32 3.82 3.76
CA PRO A 320 -27.93 3.26 2.48
C PRO A 320 -28.13 4.16 1.26
N SER A 321 -28.85 5.27 1.40
CA SER A 321 -29.00 6.28 0.35
C SER A 321 -27.84 7.28 0.30
N THR A 322 -26.92 7.21 1.26
CA THR A 322 -25.75 8.09 1.39
C THR A 322 -24.47 7.27 1.41
N GLY A 323 -23.31 7.92 1.29
CA GLY A 323 -22.01 7.25 1.33
C GLY A 323 -21.81 6.25 0.20
N PHE A 324 -21.04 5.20 0.48
CA PHE A 324 -20.75 4.13 -0.49
C PHE A 324 -20.62 2.78 0.22
N PRO A 325 -21.23 1.68 -0.32
CA PRO A 325 -21.10 0.35 0.27
C PRO A 325 -19.69 -0.21 0.06
N ILE A 326 -19.10 -0.75 1.13
CA ILE A 326 -17.80 -1.42 1.07
C ILE A 326 -17.85 -2.63 2.00
N ASP A 327 -17.58 -3.82 1.47
CA ASP A 327 -17.60 -5.07 2.24
C ASP A 327 -16.20 -5.65 2.47
N VAL A 328 -15.29 -5.38 1.53
CA VAL A 328 -13.88 -5.78 1.61
C VAL A 328 -13.01 -4.60 1.18
N LEU A 329 -12.02 -4.27 2.00
CA LEU A 329 -11.00 -3.26 1.70
C LEU A 329 -9.68 -3.95 1.39
N ASN A 330 -9.16 -3.81 0.17
CA ASN A 330 -7.88 -4.35 -0.26
C ASN A 330 -6.81 -3.26 -0.24
N LEU A 331 -5.74 -3.50 0.49
CA LEU A 331 -4.55 -2.66 0.63
C LEU A 331 -3.33 -3.44 0.16
N SER A 332 -2.98 -3.31 -1.12
CA SER A 332 -1.80 -3.94 -1.73
C SER A 332 -0.57 -3.02 -1.67
N LEU A 333 -0.30 -2.49 -0.49
CA LEU A 333 0.74 -1.52 -0.18
C LEU A 333 1.23 -1.70 1.26
N GLY A 334 2.40 -1.16 1.58
CA GLY A 334 2.89 -1.27 2.94
C GLY A 334 4.18 -0.50 3.21
N TYR A 335 4.62 -0.56 4.47
CA TYR A 335 5.89 -0.03 4.94
C TYR A 335 6.41 -0.82 6.13
N SER A 336 7.70 -0.69 6.40
CA SER A 336 8.32 -1.21 7.62
C SER A 336 8.39 -0.09 8.65
N HIS A 337 7.85 -0.30 9.85
CA HIS A 337 7.94 0.65 10.96
C HIS A 337 9.30 0.56 11.66
N GLU A 338 9.81 1.66 12.19
CA GLU A 338 11.09 1.68 12.92
C GLU A 338 11.03 0.92 14.26
N THR A 339 9.85 0.85 14.87
CA THR A 339 9.61 0.16 16.13
C THR A 339 8.41 -0.81 16.01
N PRO A 340 8.57 -1.93 15.28
CA PRO A 340 7.43 -2.75 14.85
C PRO A 340 6.76 -3.56 15.96
N THR A 341 7.36 -3.65 17.15
CA THR A 341 6.90 -4.54 18.23
C THR A 341 6.55 -3.83 19.54
N ASP A 342 6.71 -2.52 19.63
CA ASP A 342 6.50 -1.75 20.87
C ASP A 342 5.15 -1.02 20.94
N GLY A 343 4.29 -1.18 19.94
CA GLY A 343 2.99 -0.52 19.88
C GLY A 343 3.03 0.97 19.54
N LEU A 344 4.18 1.50 19.12
CA LEU A 344 4.35 2.91 18.73
C LEU A 344 4.05 3.17 17.25
N PHE A 345 3.25 2.33 16.61
CA PHE A 345 2.81 2.48 15.24
C PHE A 345 1.77 3.62 15.08
N SER A 346 1.47 3.98 13.85
CA SER A 346 0.46 4.99 13.53
C SER A 346 -0.92 4.64 14.11
N LEU A 347 -1.27 5.27 15.22
CA LEU A 347 -2.53 5.05 15.93
C LEU A 347 -3.73 5.44 15.06
N THR A 348 -3.59 6.48 14.23
CA THR A 348 -4.65 6.92 13.32
C THR A 348 -4.96 5.85 12.27
N LEU A 349 -3.94 5.25 11.64
CA LEU A 349 -4.15 4.16 10.67
C LEU A 349 -4.84 2.96 11.31
N TYR A 350 -4.36 2.54 12.49
CA TYR A 350 -4.99 1.44 13.23
C TYR A 350 -6.46 1.74 13.57
N ALA A 351 -6.75 2.94 14.09
CA ALA A 351 -8.11 3.33 14.46
C ALA A 351 -9.06 3.39 13.25
N LEU A 352 -8.59 3.87 12.10
CA LEU A 352 -9.35 3.86 10.85
C LEU A 352 -9.70 2.44 10.39
N LEU A 353 -8.72 1.55 10.38
CA LEU A 353 -8.94 0.15 9.97
C LEU A 353 -9.81 -0.59 10.99
N ALA A 354 -9.64 -0.35 12.29
CA ALA A 354 -10.51 -0.89 13.32
C ALA A 354 -11.96 -0.40 13.15
N LYS A 355 -12.15 0.88 12.83
CA LYS A 355 -13.49 1.43 12.54
C LYS A 355 -14.13 0.77 11.32
N ALA A 356 -13.40 0.56 10.23
CA ALA A 356 -13.89 -0.16 9.06
C ALA A 356 -14.35 -1.59 9.44
N ARG A 357 -13.56 -2.29 10.26
CA ARG A 357 -13.83 -3.64 10.73
C ARG A 357 -15.07 -3.68 11.64
N ALA A 358 -15.18 -2.74 12.55
CA ALA A 358 -16.36 -2.59 13.40
C ALA A 358 -17.65 -2.36 12.59
N LEU A 359 -17.54 -1.72 11.43
CA LEU A 359 -18.62 -1.56 10.46
C LEU A 359 -18.83 -2.81 9.57
N GLY A 360 -18.16 -3.93 9.83
CA GLY A 360 -18.31 -5.19 9.11
C GLY A 360 -17.51 -5.31 7.81
N CYS A 361 -16.60 -4.39 7.54
CA CYS A 361 -15.70 -4.45 6.38
C CYS A 361 -14.47 -5.33 6.68
N VAL A 362 -14.22 -6.34 5.86
CA VAL A 362 -12.98 -7.13 5.96
C VAL A 362 -11.82 -6.32 5.40
N VAL A 363 -10.74 -6.21 6.16
CA VAL A 363 -9.50 -5.57 5.69
C VAL A 363 -8.53 -6.65 5.23
N VAL A 364 -8.04 -6.55 3.99
CA VAL A 364 -7.09 -7.50 3.40
C VAL A 364 -5.84 -6.75 2.95
N CYS A 365 -4.68 -7.14 3.48
CA CYS A 365 -3.41 -6.47 3.23
C CYS A 365 -2.36 -7.42 2.65
N SER A 366 -1.55 -6.95 1.72
CA SER A 366 -0.37 -7.68 1.25
C SER A 366 0.73 -7.70 2.31
N ALA A 367 1.46 -8.81 2.42
CA ALA A 367 2.52 -8.97 3.41
C ALA A 367 3.81 -8.21 3.07
N GLY A 368 4.01 -7.80 1.81
CA GLY A 368 5.23 -7.16 1.33
C GLY A 368 6.19 -8.13 0.63
N ASN A 369 7.15 -7.57 -0.13
CA ASN A 369 7.99 -8.29 -1.10
C ASN A 369 9.50 -8.18 -0.80
N ASP A 370 9.88 -7.95 0.46
CA ASP A 370 11.27 -7.73 0.88
C ASP A 370 12.01 -9.01 1.28
N ALA A 371 11.35 -10.17 1.24
CA ALA A 371 11.89 -11.46 1.68
C ALA A 371 12.36 -11.46 3.15
N ILE A 372 11.62 -10.80 4.03
CA ILE A 372 11.93 -10.64 5.46
C ILE A 372 10.80 -11.18 6.35
N ASP A 373 11.09 -11.32 7.64
CA ASP A 373 10.14 -11.75 8.68
C ASP A 373 9.68 -10.61 9.59
N ARG A 374 10.24 -9.41 9.41
CA ARG A 374 9.84 -8.23 10.17
C ARG A 374 8.41 -7.81 9.83
N PRO A 375 7.57 -7.49 10.84
CA PRO A 375 6.21 -7.03 10.59
C PRO A 375 6.15 -5.84 9.63
N SER A 376 5.28 -5.96 8.61
CA SER A 376 4.95 -4.89 7.66
C SER A 376 3.60 -4.30 8.00
N PHE A 377 3.45 -3.00 7.83
CA PHE A 377 2.23 -2.24 8.11
C PHE A 377 1.59 -1.78 6.80
N PRO A 378 0.23 -1.84 6.67
CA PRO A 378 -0.75 -2.19 7.70
C PRO A 378 -0.98 -3.70 7.95
N ALA A 379 -0.33 -4.60 7.23
CA ALA A 379 -0.63 -6.04 7.25
C ALA A 379 -0.55 -6.68 8.66
N SER A 380 0.33 -6.18 9.54
CA SER A 380 0.52 -6.70 10.89
C SER A 380 -0.35 -6.01 11.96
N LEU A 381 -1.29 -5.12 11.60
CA LEU A 381 -2.15 -4.40 12.54
C LEU A 381 -3.32 -5.27 13.08
N TRP A 382 -2.98 -6.41 13.64
CA TRP A 382 -3.93 -7.31 14.29
C TRP A 382 -3.29 -8.04 15.47
N ALA A 383 -4.07 -8.73 16.29
CA ALA A 383 -3.61 -9.46 17.48
C ALA A 383 -3.03 -10.83 17.08
N TRP A 384 -1.81 -10.88 16.54
CA TRP A 384 -1.17 -12.14 16.15
C TRP A 384 -0.37 -12.76 17.31
N PRO A 385 -0.18 -14.09 17.34
CA PRO A 385 0.51 -14.79 18.43
C PRO A 385 1.95 -14.29 18.62
N GLY A 386 2.27 -13.86 19.83
CA GLY A 386 3.60 -13.32 20.16
C GLY A 386 3.78 -11.83 19.85
N ALA A 387 2.73 -11.14 19.39
CA ALA A 387 2.77 -9.68 19.27
C ALA A 387 2.79 -9.01 20.64
N ASP A 388 3.70 -8.08 20.84
CA ASP A 388 3.71 -7.16 21.98
C ASP A 388 3.40 -5.73 21.52
N ASN A 389 2.37 -5.62 20.66
CA ASN A 389 1.96 -4.38 20.01
C ASN A 389 0.73 -3.72 20.67
N GLY A 390 0.28 -4.24 21.80
CA GLY A 390 -0.89 -3.72 22.52
C GLY A 390 -2.25 -3.98 21.87
N ILE A 391 -2.29 -4.55 20.65
CA ILE A 391 -3.54 -4.87 19.96
C ILE A 391 -4.16 -6.13 20.59
N ARG A 392 -5.44 -6.05 20.91
CA ARG A 392 -6.19 -7.17 21.47
C ARG A 392 -7.13 -7.77 20.40
N ALA A 393 -7.35 -9.08 20.51
CA ALA A 393 -8.36 -9.74 19.70
C ALA A 393 -9.75 -9.16 20.02
N ASP A 394 -10.51 -8.93 18.98
CA ASP A 394 -11.88 -8.40 19.03
C ASP A 394 -12.85 -9.33 18.26
N HIS A 395 -14.11 -8.93 18.19
CA HIS A 395 -15.16 -9.64 17.45
C HIS A 395 -15.61 -8.88 16.19
N ASP A 396 -14.81 -7.91 15.74
CA ASP A 396 -15.05 -7.17 14.53
C ASP A 396 -14.79 -8.03 13.28
N ALA A 397 -15.09 -7.49 12.11
CA ALA A 397 -14.72 -8.13 10.85
C ALA A 397 -13.18 -8.38 10.79
N PRO A 398 -12.72 -9.48 10.18
CA PRO A 398 -11.32 -9.83 10.23
C PRO A 398 -10.40 -8.82 9.51
N HIS A 399 -9.19 -8.71 10.05
CA HIS A 399 -8.03 -8.17 9.37
C HIS A 399 -7.22 -9.35 8.84
N VAL A 400 -6.89 -9.37 7.55
CA VAL A 400 -6.25 -10.53 6.88
C VAL A 400 -4.97 -10.10 6.21
N SER A 401 -3.84 -10.65 6.65
CA SER A 401 -2.52 -10.46 6.01
C SER A 401 -2.19 -11.62 5.09
N VAL A 402 -1.74 -11.33 3.87
CA VAL A 402 -1.62 -12.31 2.79
C VAL A 402 -0.21 -12.33 2.22
N GLY A 403 0.47 -13.48 2.32
CA GLY A 403 1.73 -13.77 1.64
C GLY A 403 1.51 -14.43 0.28
N ALA A 404 2.57 -14.49 -0.53
CA ALA A 404 2.54 -15.02 -1.90
C ALA A 404 3.05 -16.45 -2.00
N LEU A 405 2.33 -17.29 -2.74
CA LEU A 405 2.76 -18.63 -3.16
C LEU A 405 3.27 -18.63 -4.59
N ASN A 406 4.20 -19.54 -4.86
CA ASN A 406 4.57 -19.93 -6.21
C ASN A 406 3.43 -20.69 -6.93
N PRO A 407 3.45 -20.80 -8.28
CA PRO A 407 2.40 -21.47 -9.06
C PRO A 407 2.13 -22.91 -8.65
N SER A 408 3.10 -23.61 -8.04
CA SER A 408 2.91 -24.96 -7.51
C SER A 408 1.97 -25.03 -6.29
N ALA A 409 1.70 -23.89 -5.66
CA ALA A 409 0.97 -23.75 -4.39
C ALA A 409 1.59 -24.54 -3.20
N HIS A 410 2.82 -25.05 -3.35
CA HIS A 410 3.52 -25.85 -2.32
C HIS A 410 4.60 -25.07 -1.59
N SER A 411 5.02 -23.93 -2.11
CA SER A 411 6.08 -23.10 -1.53
C SER A 411 5.69 -21.63 -1.55
N VAL A 412 6.11 -20.92 -0.52
CA VAL A 412 6.07 -19.47 -0.47
C VAL A 412 7.03 -18.92 -1.53
N ALA A 413 6.60 -17.88 -2.24
CA ALA A 413 7.47 -17.19 -3.17
C ALA A 413 8.63 -16.52 -2.42
N LEU A 414 9.83 -16.57 -2.99
CA LEU A 414 11.05 -16.16 -2.28
C LEU A 414 11.04 -14.66 -1.92
N PHE A 415 10.35 -13.83 -2.67
CA PHE A 415 10.19 -12.41 -2.37
C PHE A 415 9.21 -12.13 -1.23
N SER A 416 8.26 -13.05 -0.97
CA SER A 416 7.20 -12.82 0.03
C SER A 416 7.77 -12.65 1.43
N ASN A 417 7.31 -11.62 2.14
CA ASN A 417 7.51 -11.55 3.57
C ASN A 417 6.78 -12.72 4.25
N VAL A 418 7.34 -13.16 5.38
CA VAL A 418 6.85 -14.29 6.18
C VAL A 418 6.84 -13.91 7.66
N GLY A 419 6.19 -14.69 8.49
CA GLY A 419 6.20 -14.47 9.94
C GLY A 419 4.88 -14.83 10.60
N PRO A 420 4.80 -14.80 11.94
CA PRO A 420 3.57 -15.15 12.67
C PRO A 420 2.43 -14.15 12.44
N TRP A 421 2.74 -12.97 11.89
CA TRP A 421 1.79 -11.93 11.55
C TRP A 421 1.16 -12.13 10.15
N VAL A 422 1.68 -13.07 9.33
CA VAL A 422 1.10 -13.44 8.03
C VAL A 422 0.09 -14.57 8.25
N GLN A 423 -1.19 -14.27 8.07
CA GLN A 423 -2.28 -15.22 8.39
C GLN A 423 -2.49 -16.28 7.33
N THR A 424 -2.31 -15.92 6.06
CA THR A 424 -2.62 -16.83 4.96
C THR A 424 -1.72 -16.56 3.76
N TYR A 425 -1.70 -17.53 2.84
CA TYR A 425 -0.94 -17.46 1.61
C TYR A 425 -1.84 -17.77 0.42
N ALA A 426 -1.62 -17.08 -0.69
CA ALA A 426 -2.40 -17.26 -1.92
C ALA A 426 -1.49 -17.12 -3.16
N PRO A 427 -1.94 -17.53 -4.35
CA PRO A 427 -1.17 -17.35 -5.58
C PRO A 427 -0.76 -15.89 -5.75
N GLY A 428 0.56 -15.64 -5.85
CA GLY A 428 1.11 -14.28 -5.96
C GLY A 428 2.33 -14.21 -6.89
N ALA A 429 2.83 -15.35 -7.38
CA ALA A 429 3.91 -15.40 -8.35
C ALA A 429 3.39 -15.86 -9.72
N ALA A 430 3.82 -15.18 -10.80
CA ALA A 430 3.39 -15.43 -12.17
C ALA A 430 1.85 -15.45 -12.33
N VAL A 431 1.18 -14.53 -11.67
CA VAL A 431 -0.27 -14.33 -11.78
C VAL A 431 -0.57 -13.65 -13.11
N VAL A 432 -1.69 -14.00 -13.74
CA VAL A 432 -2.13 -13.42 -15.00
C VAL A 432 -3.43 -12.64 -14.80
N SER A 433 -3.45 -11.38 -15.27
CA SER A 433 -4.61 -10.50 -15.10
C SER A 433 -4.71 -9.44 -16.19
N THR A 434 -5.72 -8.56 -16.08
CA THR A 434 -5.91 -7.40 -16.94
C THR A 434 -4.78 -6.37 -16.76
N SER A 435 -4.46 -5.67 -17.82
CA SER A 435 -3.56 -4.52 -17.83
C SER A 435 -4.20 -3.43 -18.69
N PRO A 436 -3.95 -2.14 -18.42
CA PRO A 436 -4.29 -1.13 -19.41
C PRO A 436 -3.62 -1.46 -20.76
N ALA A 437 -4.29 -1.15 -21.85
CA ALA A 437 -3.77 -1.39 -23.20
C ALA A 437 -2.69 -0.35 -23.56
N PHE A 438 -1.59 -0.35 -22.80
CA PHE A 438 -0.49 0.57 -23.03
C PHE A 438 0.14 0.31 -24.40
N VAL A 439 0.46 1.39 -25.08
CA VAL A 439 1.24 1.34 -26.31
C VAL A 439 2.69 1.55 -25.91
N GLY A 440 3.48 0.51 -26.05
CA GLY A 440 4.88 0.51 -25.68
C GLY A 440 5.73 1.50 -26.47
N GLY A 441 6.91 1.72 -25.96
CA GLY A 441 7.89 2.60 -26.50
C GLY A 441 8.82 1.97 -27.51
N GLU A 442 10.04 2.47 -27.52
CA GLU A 442 11.03 2.20 -28.58
C GLU A 442 11.94 1.00 -28.31
N GLN A 443 11.73 0.22 -27.26
CA GLN A 443 12.49 -1.03 -27.09
C GLN A 443 12.05 -2.01 -28.17
N ALA A 444 12.61 -1.75 -29.34
CA ALA A 444 12.20 -2.42 -30.55
C ALA A 444 12.48 -3.92 -30.44
N ALA A 445 11.42 -4.70 -30.56
CA ALA A 445 11.52 -6.10 -30.88
C ALA A 445 12.48 -6.31 -32.07
N THR A 446 13.24 -7.40 -32.08
CA THR A 446 14.03 -7.78 -33.23
C THR A 446 13.09 -8.04 -34.40
N ARG A 447 13.31 -7.34 -35.51
CA ARG A 447 12.45 -7.34 -36.69
C ARG A 447 13.10 -7.99 -37.89
N ALA A 448 12.34 -8.78 -38.64
CA ALA A 448 12.71 -9.32 -39.94
C ALA A 448 11.47 -9.37 -40.86
N ASP A 449 11.38 -8.46 -41.80
CA ASP A 449 10.28 -8.42 -42.78
C ASP A 449 10.49 -9.46 -43.88
N LEU A 450 9.44 -10.18 -44.26
CA LEU A 450 9.46 -11.15 -45.31
C LEU A 450 8.10 -11.21 -46.02
N ASP A 451 8.10 -11.21 -47.31
CA ASP A 451 6.89 -11.33 -48.16
C ASP A 451 5.78 -10.30 -47.84
N GLY A 452 6.19 -9.06 -47.46
CA GLY A 452 5.27 -8.00 -47.06
C GLY A 452 4.68 -8.14 -45.66
N LEU A 453 5.10 -9.14 -44.91
CA LEU A 453 4.72 -9.35 -43.52
C LEU A 453 5.80 -8.83 -42.59
N ARG A 454 5.37 -8.05 -41.57
CA ARG A 454 6.21 -7.65 -40.45
C ARG A 454 6.32 -8.81 -39.48
N ARG A 455 7.53 -9.18 -39.14
CA ARG A 455 7.83 -10.23 -38.18
C ARG A 455 8.71 -9.66 -37.09
N GLU A 456 8.27 -9.81 -35.85
CA GLU A 456 8.96 -9.26 -34.66
C GLU A 456 9.02 -10.31 -33.55
N THR A 457 9.99 -10.16 -32.67
CA THR A 457 9.98 -10.82 -31.36
C THR A 457 8.93 -10.17 -30.46
N LEU A 458 8.63 -10.77 -29.31
CA LEU A 458 7.82 -10.13 -28.28
C LEU A 458 8.46 -8.80 -27.87
N ASP A 459 7.67 -7.73 -27.93
CA ASP A 459 8.02 -6.44 -27.36
C ASP A 459 7.55 -6.39 -25.91
N PRO A 460 8.46 -6.32 -24.92
CA PRO A 460 8.09 -6.35 -23.51
C PRO A 460 7.33 -5.11 -23.03
N ASP A 461 7.30 -4.04 -23.81
CA ASP A 461 6.64 -2.76 -23.48
C ASP A 461 5.26 -2.65 -24.15
N ASP A 462 4.88 -3.57 -25.02
CA ASP A 462 3.63 -3.52 -25.80
C ASP A 462 2.51 -4.29 -25.11
N TYR A 463 1.70 -3.58 -24.33
CA TYR A 463 0.57 -4.15 -23.59
C TYR A 463 -0.79 -3.97 -24.29
N ARG A 464 -0.80 -3.69 -25.61
CA ARG A 464 -2.05 -3.51 -26.38
C ARG A 464 -2.99 -4.71 -26.32
N GLY A 465 -2.49 -5.90 -25.96
CA GLY A 465 -3.31 -7.07 -25.68
C GLY A 465 -4.23 -6.92 -24.46
N GLY A 466 -3.96 -5.97 -23.57
CA GLY A 466 -4.76 -5.70 -22.38
C GLY A 466 -4.58 -6.70 -21.24
N PHE A 467 -3.57 -7.56 -21.30
CA PHE A 467 -3.30 -8.57 -20.27
C PHE A 467 -1.81 -8.64 -19.96
N ALA A 468 -1.51 -9.04 -18.73
CA ALA A 468 -0.13 -9.23 -18.29
C ALA A 468 0.00 -10.44 -17.37
N VAL A 469 1.23 -10.93 -17.22
CA VAL A 469 1.68 -11.74 -16.08
C VAL A 469 2.51 -10.85 -15.16
N TRP A 470 2.38 -11.06 -13.85
CA TRP A 470 3.16 -10.33 -12.86
C TRP A 470 3.29 -11.10 -11.53
N SER A 471 4.21 -10.65 -10.64
CA SER A 471 4.44 -11.27 -9.32
C SER A 471 4.46 -10.22 -8.22
N GLY A 472 3.91 -10.57 -7.06
CA GLY A 472 3.87 -9.75 -5.85
C GLY A 472 2.85 -10.28 -4.84
N THR A 473 3.08 -10.03 -3.55
CA THR A 473 2.06 -10.22 -2.51
C THR A 473 0.85 -9.31 -2.76
N SER A 474 1.08 -8.21 -3.48
CA SER A 474 0.04 -7.30 -3.99
C SER A 474 -1.01 -7.99 -4.86
N PHE A 475 -0.69 -9.16 -5.44
CA PHE A 475 -1.61 -9.95 -6.26
C PHE A 475 -2.23 -11.12 -5.49
N ALA A 476 -1.56 -11.58 -4.43
CA ALA A 476 -2.11 -12.56 -3.50
C ALA A 476 -3.25 -11.97 -2.64
N ALA A 477 -3.10 -10.72 -2.19
CA ALA A 477 -4.12 -10.04 -1.40
C ALA A 477 -5.46 -9.88 -2.14
N PRO A 478 -5.57 -9.34 -3.36
CA PRO A 478 -6.83 -9.23 -4.09
C PRO A 478 -7.42 -10.58 -4.48
N TYR A 479 -6.61 -11.63 -4.65
CA TYR A 479 -7.12 -12.98 -4.80
C TYR A 479 -7.93 -13.39 -3.56
N VAL A 480 -7.39 -13.18 -2.35
CA VAL A 480 -8.10 -13.47 -1.10
C VAL A 480 -9.30 -12.55 -0.92
N ALA A 481 -9.16 -11.25 -1.19
CA ALA A 481 -10.27 -10.29 -1.12
C ALA A 481 -11.43 -10.68 -2.04
N GLY A 482 -11.14 -11.08 -3.28
CA GLY A 482 -12.13 -11.59 -4.22
C GLY A 482 -12.77 -12.90 -3.75
N ARG A 483 -11.98 -13.84 -3.20
CA ARG A 483 -12.53 -15.09 -2.62
C ARG A 483 -13.50 -14.81 -1.47
N ILE A 484 -13.18 -13.83 -0.61
CA ILE A 484 -14.07 -13.42 0.48
C ILE A 484 -15.34 -12.78 -0.10
N ALA A 485 -15.22 -11.89 -1.08
CA ALA A 485 -16.40 -11.29 -1.73
C ALA A 485 -17.27 -12.34 -2.42
N ALA A 486 -16.70 -13.34 -3.09
CA ALA A 486 -17.43 -14.45 -3.69
C ALA A 486 -18.16 -15.31 -2.64
N GLU A 487 -17.52 -15.57 -1.49
CA GLU A 487 -18.11 -16.33 -0.38
C GLU A 487 -19.26 -15.56 0.31
N LEU A 488 -19.14 -14.24 0.41
CA LEU A 488 -20.23 -13.37 0.89
C LEU A 488 -21.47 -13.45 -0.01
N GLY A 489 -21.30 -13.64 -1.31
CA GLY A 489 -22.38 -13.77 -2.28
C GLY A 489 -23.28 -12.54 -2.34
N THR A 490 -24.58 -12.70 -2.12
CA THR A 490 -25.52 -11.56 -2.01
C THR A 490 -25.53 -11.03 -0.58
N VAL A 491 -25.28 -9.75 -0.42
CA VAL A 491 -25.20 -9.08 0.88
C VAL A 491 -26.43 -8.19 1.12
N PRO A 492 -26.81 -7.90 2.39
CA PRO A 492 -27.84 -6.91 2.71
C PRO A 492 -27.52 -5.54 2.12
N ILE A 493 -28.55 -4.72 1.90
CA ILE A 493 -28.37 -3.36 1.37
C ILE A 493 -27.49 -2.53 2.30
N GLU A 494 -27.76 -2.59 3.60
CA GLU A 494 -27.01 -1.90 4.65
C GLU A 494 -25.58 -2.43 4.84
N GLY A 495 -25.30 -3.66 4.39
CA GLY A 495 -23.98 -4.29 4.36
C GLY A 495 -23.83 -5.50 5.28
N VAL A 496 -22.61 -6.05 5.37
CA VAL A 496 -22.26 -7.30 6.04
C VAL A 496 -22.09 -7.10 7.54
N SER A 497 -22.57 -8.02 8.36
CA SER A 497 -22.24 -8.05 9.80
C SER A 497 -20.83 -8.61 10.02
N ALA A 498 -20.19 -8.23 11.13
CA ALA A 498 -18.88 -8.75 11.50
C ALA A 498 -18.84 -10.30 11.59
N ASP A 499 -19.93 -10.90 12.10
CA ASP A 499 -20.05 -12.36 12.21
C ASP A 499 -20.16 -13.05 10.83
N ALA A 500 -20.90 -12.46 9.88
CA ALA A 500 -20.95 -12.96 8.50
C ALA A 500 -19.61 -12.81 7.79
N ALA A 501 -18.93 -11.68 7.99
CA ALA A 501 -17.58 -11.43 7.48
C ALA A 501 -16.58 -12.47 8.03
N ALA A 502 -16.59 -12.72 9.33
CA ALA A 502 -15.72 -13.71 9.97
C ALA A 502 -15.97 -15.14 9.45
N LYS A 503 -17.24 -15.51 9.22
CA LYS A 503 -17.60 -16.81 8.63
C LYS A 503 -17.07 -16.94 7.19
N ALA A 504 -17.21 -15.91 6.37
CA ALA A 504 -16.70 -15.90 5.00
C ALA A 504 -15.18 -16.05 4.96
N VAL A 505 -14.45 -15.28 5.79
CA VAL A 505 -13.00 -15.39 5.91
C VAL A 505 -12.57 -16.79 6.35
N ALA A 506 -13.23 -17.37 7.36
CA ALA A 506 -12.93 -18.71 7.84
C ALA A 506 -13.23 -19.80 6.80
N ALA A 507 -14.28 -19.64 5.97
CA ALA A 507 -14.58 -20.54 4.87
C ALA A 507 -13.51 -20.47 3.78
N VAL A 508 -13.09 -19.28 3.38
CA VAL A 508 -12.04 -19.06 2.40
C VAL A 508 -10.71 -19.65 2.89
N ALA A 509 -10.31 -19.37 4.14
CA ALA A 509 -9.06 -19.88 4.73
C ALA A 509 -8.94 -21.41 4.67
N LYS A 510 -10.03 -22.16 4.80
CA LYS A 510 -10.05 -23.63 4.68
C LYS A 510 -9.77 -24.13 3.26
N THR A 511 -9.93 -23.31 2.25
CA THR A 511 -9.76 -23.67 0.84
C THR A 511 -8.46 -23.17 0.25
N LEU A 512 -7.75 -22.28 0.96
CA LEU A 512 -6.45 -21.79 0.53
C LEU A 512 -5.36 -22.84 0.75
N PRO A 513 -4.38 -22.93 -0.15
CA PRO A 513 -3.25 -23.81 0.03
C PRO A 513 -2.45 -23.44 1.29
N ALA A 514 -2.03 -24.43 2.06
CA ALA A 514 -1.03 -24.26 3.10
C ALA A 514 0.36 -24.58 2.53
N PRO A 515 1.36 -23.70 2.68
CA PRO A 515 2.72 -24.05 2.32
C PRO A 515 3.17 -25.28 3.15
N ARG A 516 3.95 -26.15 2.53
CA ARG A 516 4.45 -27.34 3.23
C ARG A 516 5.46 -26.91 4.28
N ASP A 517 5.28 -27.40 5.50
CA ASP A 517 6.31 -27.34 6.53
C ASP A 517 7.57 -28.05 6.04
N ARG A 518 8.72 -27.58 6.50
CA ARG A 518 9.98 -28.30 6.28
C ARG A 518 9.85 -29.66 6.95
N GLY A 519 9.75 -30.71 6.17
CA GLY A 519 9.94 -32.05 6.66
C GLY A 519 11.40 -32.30 7.05
#